data_b7815551899d9b1994241c84885efabd
#
_entry.id   b7815551899d9b1994241c84885efabd
#
_cell.length_a   1.000
_cell.length_b   1.000
_cell.length_c   1.000
_cell.angle_alpha   90.00
_cell.angle_beta   90.00
_cell.angle_gamma   90.00
#
_symmetry.space_group_name_H-M   'P 1'
#
loop_
_entity.id
_entity.type
_entity.pdbx_description
1 polymer ?
#
loop_
_entity_poly.entity_id
_entity_poly.type
_entity_poly.pdbx_seq_one_letter_code
_entity_poly.pdbx_strand_id
1 'polypeptide(L)'
;KYKRVRYKGVVCDRCGVEVTRQKVRRERMGHIELAAPVSHIWYFKGIPSRMGLILDMSPRSLEEVIYFASYVVIDPGNTPLDYKGLLSEKDYRAFREKFGNGFEAAMGAEAIKKLLEKIDLEEETVMLKEELKSAQGQRRTRAIKRLEVVESFRNSGNKPEWMILDVLPVIPPELRPMVQLDGGRFATSDLNDLYRREIGRAHV
;
A
#
# COMPACT_ATOMS: atom_id res chain seq x y z
N LYS A 1 -28.02 -22.54 -24.34
CA LYS A 1 -27.52 -22.49 -25.73
C LYS A 1 -26.05 -22.95 -25.81
N TYR A 2 -25.19 -22.56 -24.88
CA TYR A 2 -23.73 -22.76 -24.90
C TYR A 2 -23.22 -23.82 -23.93
N LYS A 3 -23.92 -24.91 -23.69
CA LYS A 3 -23.56 -25.95 -22.72
C LYS A 3 -22.43 -26.92 -23.12
N ARG A 4 -21.98 -26.90 -24.37
CA ARG A 4 -20.99 -27.86 -24.89
C ARG A 4 -19.60 -27.25 -24.98
N VAL A 5 -18.55 -28.08 -24.83
CA VAL A 5 -17.13 -27.69 -24.85
C VAL A 5 -16.73 -26.91 -26.12
N ARG A 6 -17.39 -27.19 -27.27
CA ARG A 6 -17.15 -26.47 -28.53
C ARG A 6 -17.41 -24.97 -28.48
N TYR A 7 -18.16 -24.50 -27.49
CA TYR A 7 -18.48 -23.08 -27.32
C TYR A 7 -17.52 -22.36 -26.37
N LYS A 8 -16.48 -23.05 -25.84
CA LYS A 8 -15.49 -22.44 -24.96
C LYS A 8 -14.80 -21.27 -25.65
N GLY A 9 -14.73 -20.12 -24.98
CA GLY A 9 -14.09 -18.91 -25.50
C GLY A 9 -14.98 -18.08 -26.45
N VAL A 10 -16.22 -18.52 -26.75
CA VAL A 10 -17.16 -17.70 -27.52
C VAL A 10 -17.61 -16.51 -26.65
N VAL A 11 -17.50 -15.32 -27.22
CA VAL A 11 -17.99 -14.09 -26.58
C VAL A 11 -19.39 -13.79 -27.10
N CYS A 12 -20.32 -13.44 -26.22
CA CYS A 12 -21.67 -13.07 -26.61
C CYS A 12 -21.69 -11.67 -27.22
N ASP A 13 -22.16 -11.56 -28.47
CA ASP A 13 -22.23 -10.29 -29.21
C ASP A 13 -23.16 -9.23 -28.55
N ARG A 14 -24.11 -9.67 -27.72
CA ARG A 14 -25.08 -8.78 -27.06
C ARG A 14 -24.58 -8.24 -25.71
N CYS A 15 -23.89 -9.07 -24.91
CA CYS A 15 -23.54 -8.71 -23.53
C CYS A 15 -22.04 -8.82 -23.22
N GLY A 16 -21.21 -9.21 -24.21
CA GLY A 16 -19.76 -9.31 -24.05
C GLY A 16 -19.29 -10.44 -23.12
N VAL A 17 -20.20 -11.28 -22.62
CA VAL A 17 -19.84 -12.37 -21.69
C VAL A 17 -19.18 -13.51 -22.46
N GLU A 18 -18.01 -13.93 -21.99
CA GLU A 18 -17.28 -15.09 -22.50
C GLU A 18 -17.84 -16.40 -21.93
N VAL A 19 -18.01 -17.40 -22.79
CA VAL A 19 -18.43 -18.76 -22.40
C VAL A 19 -17.24 -19.50 -21.81
N THR A 20 -17.25 -19.68 -20.50
CA THR A 20 -16.18 -20.35 -19.73
C THR A 20 -16.75 -21.45 -18.84
N ARG A 21 -15.85 -22.15 -18.12
CA ARG A 21 -16.26 -23.12 -17.11
C ARG A 21 -16.86 -22.41 -15.90
N GLN A 22 -17.80 -23.06 -15.22
CA GLN A 22 -18.38 -22.54 -13.98
C GLN A 22 -17.31 -22.25 -12.90
N LYS A 23 -16.26 -23.05 -12.83
CA LYS A 23 -15.14 -22.89 -11.87
C LYS A 23 -14.46 -21.52 -11.95
N VAL A 24 -14.48 -20.87 -13.13
CA VAL A 24 -13.91 -19.52 -13.32
C VAL A 24 -14.54 -18.48 -12.39
N ARG A 25 -15.79 -18.64 -12.01
CA ARG A 25 -16.47 -17.75 -11.04
C ARG A 25 -15.85 -17.78 -9.65
N ARG A 26 -15.06 -18.81 -9.32
CA ARG A 26 -14.32 -18.94 -8.07
C ARG A 26 -12.83 -18.56 -8.19
N GLU A 27 -12.32 -18.48 -9.40
CA GLU A 27 -10.89 -18.30 -9.67
C GLU A 27 -10.55 -16.92 -10.25
N ARG A 28 -11.47 -16.34 -11.05
CA ARG A 28 -11.20 -15.06 -11.74
C ARG A 28 -11.26 -13.90 -10.76
N MET A 29 -10.11 -13.28 -10.55
CA MET A 29 -9.97 -12.05 -9.76
C MET A 29 -10.35 -10.82 -10.60
N GLY A 30 -10.96 -9.83 -9.96
CA GLY A 30 -11.08 -8.47 -10.48
C GLY A 30 -10.10 -7.52 -9.80
N HIS A 31 -10.18 -6.25 -10.15
CA HIS A 31 -9.40 -5.18 -9.49
C HIS A 31 -10.16 -3.86 -9.51
N ILE A 32 -9.81 -2.98 -8.58
CA ILE A 32 -10.26 -1.59 -8.52
C ILE A 32 -9.01 -0.73 -8.55
N GLU A 33 -8.86 0.12 -9.56
CA GLU A 33 -7.81 1.13 -9.60
C GLU A 33 -8.19 2.27 -8.66
N LEU A 34 -7.27 2.61 -7.75
CA LEU A 34 -7.50 3.67 -6.77
C LEU A 34 -7.11 5.03 -7.36
N ALA A 35 -7.87 6.07 -7.05
CA ALA A 35 -7.57 7.44 -7.47
C ALA A 35 -6.29 7.99 -6.83
N ALA A 36 -5.94 7.50 -5.64
CA ALA A 36 -4.71 7.80 -4.92
C ALA A 36 -4.18 6.55 -4.21
N PRO A 37 -2.85 6.42 -4.03
CA PRO A 37 -2.27 5.31 -3.28
C PRO A 37 -2.79 5.25 -1.85
N VAL A 38 -2.99 4.04 -1.33
CA VAL A 38 -3.49 3.79 0.02
C VAL A 38 -2.53 2.85 0.77
N SER A 39 -2.21 3.21 2.00
CA SER A 39 -1.39 2.37 2.88
C SER A 39 -2.15 1.15 3.38
N HIS A 40 -1.56 -0.03 3.26
CA HIS A 40 -2.14 -1.25 3.81
C HIS A 40 -2.05 -1.23 5.34
N ILE A 41 -3.20 -1.34 6.00
CA ILE A 41 -3.34 -1.15 7.45
C ILE A 41 -2.51 -2.17 8.28
N TRP A 42 -2.32 -3.39 7.80
CA TRP A 42 -1.54 -4.41 8.51
C TRP A 42 -0.07 -4.05 8.64
N TYR A 43 0.49 -3.34 7.66
CA TYR A 43 1.89 -2.92 7.67
C TYR A 43 2.09 -1.56 8.34
N PHE A 44 1.03 -0.75 8.37
CA PHE A 44 1.03 0.57 8.99
C PHE A 44 0.70 0.50 10.49
N LYS A 45 -0.46 -0.05 10.88
CA LYS A 45 -0.95 -0.10 12.29
C LYS A 45 -0.61 -1.39 13.03
N GLY A 46 0.17 -2.29 12.45
CA GLY A 46 0.69 -3.46 13.15
C GLY A 46 1.61 -3.06 14.33
N ILE A 47 1.72 -3.93 15.32
CA ILE A 47 2.62 -3.74 16.45
C ILE A 47 3.66 -4.87 16.44
N PRO A 48 4.92 -4.56 16.10
CA PRO A 48 5.45 -3.29 15.61
C PRO A 48 5.03 -2.98 14.16
N SER A 49 4.98 -1.68 13.81
CA SER A 49 4.72 -1.25 12.43
C SER A 49 5.85 -1.70 11.50
N ARG A 50 5.56 -2.55 10.52
CA ARG A 50 6.55 -3.01 9.53
C ARG A 50 7.09 -1.84 8.70
N MET A 51 6.20 -0.95 8.30
CA MET A 51 6.52 0.27 7.55
C MET A 51 7.40 1.20 8.39
N GLY A 52 7.09 1.39 9.68
CA GLY A 52 7.89 2.18 10.60
C GLY A 52 9.29 1.61 10.84
N LEU A 53 9.43 0.28 10.89
CA LEU A 53 10.71 -0.39 11.07
C LEU A 53 11.61 -0.25 9.84
N ILE A 54 11.09 -0.45 8.64
CA ILE A 54 11.88 -0.37 7.41
C ILE A 54 12.31 1.06 7.10
N LEU A 55 11.41 2.04 7.29
CA LEU A 55 11.70 3.47 7.09
C LEU A 55 12.48 4.11 8.23
N ASP A 56 12.63 3.42 9.36
CA ASP A 56 13.16 3.98 10.60
C ASP A 56 12.40 5.21 11.12
N MET A 57 11.10 5.22 10.91
CA MET A 57 10.19 6.29 11.34
C MET A 57 9.34 5.85 12.53
N SER A 58 8.97 6.81 13.40
CA SER A 58 8.04 6.52 14.48
C SER A 58 6.63 6.28 13.94
N PRO A 59 5.80 5.44 14.61
CA PRO A 59 4.41 5.26 14.23
C PRO A 59 3.62 6.58 14.18
N ARG A 60 3.91 7.51 15.08
CA ARG A 60 3.28 8.84 15.13
C ARG A 60 3.66 9.68 13.90
N SER A 61 4.93 9.70 13.53
CA SER A 61 5.41 10.42 12.34
C SER A 61 4.76 9.88 11.06
N LEU A 62 4.66 8.54 10.94
CA LEU A 62 3.95 7.92 9.82
C LEU A 62 2.47 8.30 9.78
N GLU A 63 1.82 8.32 10.94
CA GLU A 63 0.41 8.68 11.05
C GLU A 63 0.18 10.13 10.61
N GLU A 64 1.02 11.07 11.04
CA GLU A 64 0.93 12.48 10.65
C GLU A 64 1.08 12.66 9.13
N VAL A 65 1.97 11.92 8.48
CA VAL A 65 2.14 11.99 7.02
C VAL A 65 0.96 11.34 6.29
N ILE A 66 0.56 10.12 6.65
CA ILE A 66 -0.48 9.36 5.95
C ILE A 66 -1.84 10.06 6.06
N TYR A 67 -2.14 10.70 7.18
CA TYR A 67 -3.40 11.45 7.39
C TYR A 67 -3.31 12.93 6.98
N PHE A 68 -2.31 13.31 6.19
CA PHE A 68 -2.16 14.67 5.65
C PHE A 68 -2.03 15.77 6.71
N ALA A 69 -1.48 15.46 7.89
CA ALA A 69 -1.23 16.44 8.94
C ALA A 69 0.15 17.12 8.79
N SER A 70 1.15 16.43 8.21
CA SER A 70 2.49 16.93 8.02
C SER A 70 3.09 16.48 6.69
N TYR A 71 3.98 17.29 6.12
CA TYR A 71 4.83 16.90 5.00
C TYR A 71 6.00 16.07 5.49
N VAL A 72 6.47 15.13 4.68
CA VAL A 72 7.74 14.44 4.88
C VAL A 72 8.72 14.82 3.78
N VAL A 73 9.96 15.08 4.15
CA VAL A 73 11.04 15.40 3.20
C VAL A 73 11.51 14.11 2.53
N ILE A 74 11.30 14.03 1.23
CA ILE A 74 11.69 12.89 0.37
C ILE A 74 13.10 13.08 -0.17
N ASP A 75 13.44 14.31 -0.50
CA ASP A 75 14.78 14.72 -0.93
C ASP A 75 15.07 16.11 -0.38
N PRO A 76 16.06 16.27 0.50
CA PRO A 76 16.44 17.56 1.05
C PRO A 76 17.16 18.46 0.03
N GLY A 77 17.73 17.90 -1.05
CA GLY A 77 18.51 18.65 -2.03
C GLY A 77 19.63 19.46 -1.38
N ASN A 78 19.75 20.74 -1.78
CA ASN A 78 20.75 21.67 -1.21
C ASN A 78 20.17 22.54 -0.07
N THR A 79 19.19 22.03 0.67
CA THR A 79 18.54 22.78 1.77
C THR A 79 18.99 22.22 3.13
N PRO A 80 18.83 22.98 4.22
CA PRO A 80 19.17 22.54 5.57
C PRO A 80 18.11 21.58 6.17
N LEU A 81 17.30 20.93 5.34
CA LEU A 81 16.28 19.99 5.76
C LEU A 81 16.87 18.60 5.97
N ASP A 82 16.36 17.89 6.96
CA ASP A 82 16.74 16.50 7.18
C ASP A 82 15.92 15.55 6.31
N TYR A 83 16.56 14.54 5.76
CA TYR A 83 15.89 13.43 5.08
C TYR A 83 14.89 12.74 6.01
N LYS A 84 13.68 12.50 5.56
CA LYS A 84 12.54 12.02 6.36
C LYS A 84 12.09 12.96 7.48
N GLY A 85 12.57 14.20 7.51
CA GLY A 85 12.12 15.23 8.44
C GLY A 85 10.65 15.58 8.18
N LEU A 86 9.92 15.93 9.25
CA LEU A 86 8.52 16.36 9.14
C LEU A 86 8.46 17.89 9.09
N LEU A 87 7.63 18.41 8.20
CA LEU A 87 7.36 19.85 8.07
C LEU A 87 5.89 20.12 8.28
N SER A 88 5.59 21.17 9.04
CA SER A 88 4.24 21.71 9.06
C SER A 88 3.90 22.42 7.75
N GLU A 89 2.63 22.63 7.47
CA GLU A 89 2.18 23.43 6.31
C GLU A 89 2.85 24.80 6.26
N LYS A 90 3.00 25.46 7.42
CA LYS A 90 3.65 26.76 7.55
C LYS A 90 5.14 26.71 7.16
N ASP A 91 5.85 25.71 7.71
CA ASP A 91 7.27 25.53 7.43
C ASP A 91 7.49 25.14 5.96
N TYR A 92 6.67 24.26 5.42
CA TYR A 92 6.72 23.88 4.01
C TYR A 92 6.60 25.10 3.09
N ARG A 93 5.64 26.00 3.34
CA ARG A 93 5.47 27.22 2.55
C ARG A 93 6.70 28.13 2.68
N ALA A 94 7.20 28.34 3.90
CA ALA A 94 8.39 29.19 4.13
C ALA A 94 9.64 28.63 3.42
N PHE A 95 9.84 27.31 3.44
CA PHE A 95 10.95 26.67 2.71
C PHE A 95 10.74 26.74 1.20
N ARG A 96 9.50 26.61 0.72
CA ARG A 96 9.18 26.75 -0.70
C ARG A 96 9.43 28.17 -1.22
N GLU A 97 9.09 29.19 -0.45
CA GLU A 97 9.40 30.60 -0.79
C GLU A 97 10.90 30.85 -0.87
N LYS A 98 11.68 30.26 0.06
CA LYS A 98 13.11 30.48 0.18
C LYS A 98 13.94 29.68 -0.82
N PHE A 99 13.60 28.41 -1.06
CA PHE A 99 14.40 27.46 -1.84
C PHE A 99 13.71 26.99 -3.12
N GLY A 100 12.48 27.41 -3.39
CA GLY A 100 11.73 27.02 -4.58
C GLY A 100 11.61 25.49 -4.71
N ASN A 101 12.08 24.97 -5.84
CA ASN A 101 12.10 23.54 -6.15
C ASN A 101 13.40 22.82 -5.69
N GLY A 102 14.19 23.43 -4.84
CA GLY A 102 15.47 22.88 -4.36
C GLY A 102 15.34 21.66 -3.43
N PHE A 103 14.14 21.28 -3.04
CA PHE A 103 13.85 20.08 -2.22
C PHE A 103 12.52 19.44 -2.65
N GLU A 104 12.34 18.16 -2.32
CA GLU A 104 11.09 17.43 -2.50
C GLU A 104 10.51 17.04 -1.15
N ALA A 105 9.27 17.45 -0.89
CA ALA A 105 8.49 17.03 0.25
C ALA A 105 7.03 16.84 -0.16
N ALA A 106 6.37 15.83 0.39
CA ALA A 106 4.98 15.49 0.07
C ALA A 106 4.24 14.93 1.29
N MET A 107 2.95 14.76 1.16
CA MET A 107 2.05 14.19 2.16
C MET A 107 1.41 12.88 1.66
N GLY A 108 0.80 12.17 2.58
CA GLY A 108 -0.03 11.01 2.29
C GLY A 108 0.75 9.74 1.98
N ALA A 109 0.02 8.70 1.59
CA ALA A 109 0.60 7.39 1.28
C ALA A 109 1.54 7.43 0.07
N GLU A 110 1.33 8.33 -0.90
CA GLU A 110 2.23 8.53 -2.03
C GLU A 110 3.63 8.96 -1.59
N ALA A 111 3.73 9.87 -0.63
CA ALA A 111 5.02 10.29 -0.07
C ALA A 111 5.75 9.12 0.59
N ILE A 112 5.04 8.31 1.35
CA ILE A 112 5.60 7.11 1.97
C ILE A 112 6.03 6.09 0.92
N LYS A 113 5.26 5.91 -0.17
CA LYS A 113 5.63 5.05 -1.29
C LYS A 113 6.97 5.46 -1.90
N LYS A 114 7.15 6.74 -2.20
CA LYS A 114 8.41 7.29 -2.73
C LYS A 114 9.60 7.06 -1.79
N LEU A 115 9.39 7.16 -0.47
CA LEU A 115 10.43 6.84 0.50
C LEU A 115 10.78 5.34 0.50
N LEU A 116 9.78 4.46 0.37
CA LEU A 116 9.98 3.01 0.30
C LEU A 116 10.70 2.59 -0.98
N GLU A 117 10.41 3.23 -2.12
CA GLU A 117 11.07 2.99 -3.41
C GLU A 117 12.57 3.34 -3.39
N LYS A 118 12.98 4.29 -2.55
CA LYS A 118 14.38 4.71 -2.39
C LYS A 118 15.22 3.77 -1.51
N ILE A 119 14.61 2.79 -0.86
CA ILE A 119 15.33 1.87 0.04
C ILE A 119 16.10 0.82 -0.76
N ASP A 120 17.40 0.78 -0.58
CA ASP A 120 18.23 -0.35 -1.01
C ASP A 120 18.32 -1.37 0.13
N LEU A 121 17.73 -2.55 -0.07
CA LEU A 121 17.68 -3.61 0.94
C LEU A 121 19.06 -4.22 1.25
N GLU A 122 19.98 -4.21 0.28
CA GLU A 122 21.31 -4.72 0.49
C GLU A 122 22.16 -3.75 1.33
N GLU A 123 22.14 -2.47 0.99
CA GLU A 123 22.82 -1.43 1.76
C GLU A 123 22.29 -1.36 3.20
N GLU A 124 20.97 -1.37 3.38
CA GLU A 124 20.33 -1.37 4.71
C GLU A 124 20.72 -2.60 5.53
N THR A 125 20.82 -3.78 4.89
CA THR A 125 21.27 -5.00 5.57
C THR A 125 22.71 -4.87 6.07
N VAL A 126 23.61 -4.32 5.27
CA VAL A 126 25.01 -4.11 5.64
C VAL A 126 25.13 -3.11 6.78
N MET A 127 24.47 -1.97 6.65
CA MET A 127 24.47 -0.91 7.68
C MET A 127 23.95 -1.42 9.03
N LEU A 128 22.83 -2.14 9.03
CA LEU A 128 22.24 -2.67 10.25
C LEU A 128 23.11 -3.75 10.90
N LYS A 129 23.80 -4.60 10.12
CA LYS A 129 24.78 -5.57 10.65
C LYS A 129 25.99 -4.90 11.28
N GLU A 130 26.45 -3.79 10.72
CA GLU A 130 27.52 -3.00 11.31
C GLU A 130 27.06 -2.28 12.59
N GLU A 131 25.87 -1.68 12.57
CA GLU A 131 25.29 -1.06 13.75
C GLU A 131 25.18 -2.06 14.91
N LEU A 132 24.80 -3.29 14.65
CA LEU A 132 24.67 -4.34 15.68
C LEU A 132 25.99 -4.70 16.38
N LYS A 133 27.15 -4.43 15.76
CA LYS A 133 28.45 -4.67 16.39
C LYS A 133 28.73 -3.68 17.53
N SER A 134 28.20 -2.46 17.43
CA SER A 134 28.45 -1.37 18.41
C SER A 134 27.22 -1.04 19.27
N ALA A 135 26.00 -1.35 18.81
CA ALA A 135 24.78 -1.00 19.49
C ALA A 135 24.54 -1.85 20.75
N GLN A 136 24.04 -1.18 21.81
CA GLN A 136 23.67 -1.80 23.08
C GLN A 136 22.23 -1.41 23.50
N GLY A 137 21.64 -2.16 24.43
CA GLY A 137 20.33 -1.88 25.01
C GLY A 137 19.21 -1.77 24.00
N GLN A 138 18.37 -0.77 24.11
CA GLN A 138 17.19 -0.56 23.26
C GLN A 138 17.54 -0.33 21.78
N ARG A 139 18.66 0.36 21.52
CA ARG A 139 19.13 0.58 20.15
C ARG A 139 19.44 -0.74 19.44
N ARG A 140 20.11 -1.66 20.13
CA ARG A 140 20.38 -3.00 19.62
C ARG A 140 19.07 -3.78 19.32
N THR A 141 18.12 -3.74 20.25
CA THR A 141 16.83 -4.41 20.08
C THR A 141 16.05 -3.86 18.87
N ARG A 142 16.09 -2.54 18.66
CA ARG A 142 15.48 -1.90 17.49
C ARG A 142 16.17 -2.30 16.19
N ALA A 143 17.50 -2.28 16.17
CA ALA A 143 18.29 -2.69 15.00
C ALA A 143 18.03 -4.15 14.61
N ILE A 144 17.90 -5.06 15.58
CA ILE A 144 17.54 -6.47 15.34
C ILE A 144 16.17 -6.57 14.64
N LYS A 145 15.14 -5.89 15.18
CA LYS A 145 13.80 -5.91 14.60
C LYS A 145 13.76 -5.30 13.19
N ARG A 146 14.54 -4.25 12.95
CA ARG A 146 14.68 -3.66 11.61
C ARG A 146 15.33 -4.64 10.64
N LEU A 147 16.45 -5.24 11.06
CA LEU A 147 17.17 -6.22 10.24
C LEU A 147 16.29 -7.42 9.87
N GLU A 148 15.49 -7.93 10.81
CA GLU A 148 14.55 -9.02 10.57
C GLU A 148 13.55 -8.67 9.46
N VAL A 149 13.01 -7.45 9.46
CA VAL A 149 12.07 -6.99 8.43
C VAL A 149 12.78 -6.82 7.08
N VAL A 150 13.96 -6.18 7.06
CA VAL A 150 14.74 -5.97 5.82
C VAL A 150 15.14 -7.29 5.19
N GLU A 151 15.64 -8.26 5.99
CA GLU A 151 16.01 -9.60 5.49
C GLU A 151 14.78 -10.38 5.01
N SER A 152 13.61 -10.20 5.62
CA SER A 152 12.37 -10.82 5.16
C SER A 152 11.96 -10.33 3.77
N PHE A 153 12.08 -9.03 3.50
CA PHE A 153 11.85 -8.47 2.16
C PHE A 153 12.89 -8.97 1.16
N ARG A 154 14.17 -8.91 1.52
CA ARG A 154 15.27 -9.36 0.64
C ARG A 154 15.12 -10.83 0.25
N ASN A 155 14.85 -11.72 1.21
CA ASN A 155 14.77 -13.16 0.98
C ASN A 155 13.51 -13.57 0.21
N SER A 156 12.40 -12.84 0.38
CA SER A 156 11.13 -13.12 -0.31
C SER A 156 11.08 -12.54 -1.72
N GLY A 157 11.97 -11.60 -2.08
CA GLY A 157 11.92 -10.86 -3.33
C GLY A 157 10.75 -9.87 -3.43
N ASN A 158 10.03 -9.63 -2.33
CA ASN A 158 8.99 -8.61 -2.27
C ASN A 158 9.61 -7.22 -2.14
N LYS A 159 8.98 -6.25 -2.78
CA LYS A 159 9.42 -4.86 -2.73
C LYS A 159 8.72 -4.10 -1.59
N PRO A 160 9.44 -3.25 -0.84
CA PRO A 160 8.85 -2.48 0.26
C PRO A 160 7.69 -1.58 -0.17
N GLU A 161 7.74 -0.98 -1.35
CA GLU A 161 6.69 -0.13 -1.89
C GLU A 161 5.35 -0.84 -2.10
N TRP A 162 5.33 -2.18 -2.17
CA TRP A 162 4.10 -2.96 -2.29
C TRP A 162 3.22 -2.95 -1.02
N MET A 163 3.73 -2.41 0.08
CA MET A 163 2.91 -2.11 1.26
C MET A 163 1.94 -0.95 1.04
N ILE A 164 2.12 -0.20 -0.04
CA ILE A 164 1.21 0.85 -0.51
C ILE A 164 0.48 0.33 -1.74
N LEU A 165 -0.84 0.41 -1.73
CA LEU A 165 -1.70 -0.13 -2.77
C LEU A 165 -2.12 0.97 -3.75
N ASP A 166 -1.89 0.76 -5.03
CA ASP A 166 -2.45 1.57 -6.13
C ASP A 166 -3.70 0.90 -6.71
N VAL A 167 -3.76 -0.42 -6.60
CA VAL A 167 -4.84 -1.25 -7.12
C VAL A 167 -5.32 -2.19 -6.03
N LEU A 168 -6.62 -2.23 -5.80
CA LEU A 168 -7.25 -3.13 -4.84
C LEU A 168 -7.71 -4.42 -5.54
N PRO A 169 -7.25 -5.61 -5.12
CA PRO A 169 -7.72 -6.87 -5.68
C PRO A 169 -9.16 -7.14 -5.24
N VAL A 170 -9.99 -7.61 -6.17
CA VAL A 170 -11.38 -7.99 -5.92
C VAL A 170 -11.52 -9.51 -6.05
N ILE A 171 -11.94 -10.15 -4.97
CA ILE A 171 -12.10 -11.60 -4.93
C ILE A 171 -13.23 -12.07 -5.86
N PRO A 172 -13.18 -13.32 -6.34
CA PRO A 172 -14.18 -13.86 -7.26
C PRO A 172 -15.61 -13.78 -6.72
N PRO A 173 -16.63 -13.64 -7.60
CA PRO A 173 -18.03 -13.47 -7.19
C PRO A 173 -18.59 -14.58 -6.32
N GLU A 174 -18.17 -15.84 -6.52
CA GLU A 174 -18.65 -16.97 -5.70
C GLU A 174 -18.12 -16.93 -4.26
N LEU A 175 -17.02 -16.23 -3.99
CA LEU A 175 -16.49 -16.03 -2.63
C LEU A 175 -17.17 -14.88 -1.88
N ARG A 176 -18.00 -14.09 -2.56
CA ARG A 176 -18.80 -12.98 -2.01
C ARG A 176 -20.24 -13.04 -2.54
N PRO A 177 -20.98 -14.12 -2.26
CA PRO A 177 -22.24 -14.39 -2.94
C PRO A 177 -23.33 -13.39 -2.59
N MET A 178 -24.23 -13.19 -3.54
CA MET A 178 -25.54 -12.57 -3.35
C MET A 178 -26.59 -13.64 -3.58
N VAL A 179 -27.36 -13.98 -2.55
CA VAL A 179 -28.38 -15.03 -2.59
C VAL A 179 -29.76 -14.43 -2.41
N GLN A 180 -30.73 -14.95 -3.16
CA GLN A 180 -32.13 -14.57 -3.01
C GLN A 180 -32.75 -15.37 -1.85
N LEU A 181 -33.36 -14.68 -0.92
CA LEU A 181 -34.14 -15.25 0.19
C LEU A 181 -35.59 -15.44 -0.22
N ASP A 182 -36.30 -16.25 0.56
CA ASP A 182 -37.75 -16.37 0.43
C ASP A 182 -38.41 -14.99 0.59
N GLY A 183 -39.38 -14.69 -0.29
CA GLY A 183 -40.02 -13.36 -0.32
C GLY A 183 -39.31 -12.31 -1.21
N GLY A 184 -38.34 -12.71 -2.03
CA GLY A 184 -37.73 -11.86 -3.07
C GLY A 184 -36.66 -10.90 -2.54
N ARG A 185 -36.29 -10.94 -1.26
CA ARG A 185 -35.17 -10.17 -0.71
C ARG A 185 -33.85 -10.85 -1.06
N PHE A 186 -32.79 -10.03 -1.18
CA PHE A 186 -31.43 -10.51 -1.39
C PHE A 186 -30.62 -10.36 -0.11
N ALA A 187 -29.88 -11.40 0.26
CA ALA A 187 -28.80 -11.36 1.23
C ALA A 187 -27.47 -11.30 0.46
N THR A 188 -26.59 -10.42 0.86
CA THR A 188 -25.30 -10.22 0.23
C THR A 188 -24.19 -10.29 1.28
N SER A 189 -22.99 -10.68 0.85
CA SER A 189 -21.80 -10.59 1.69
C SER A 189 -21.44 -9.12 1.98
N ASP A 190 -20.97 -8.82 3.19
CA ASP A 190 -20.49 -7.48 3.58
C ASP A 190 -19.35 -6.99 2.70
N LEU A 191 -18.56 -7.90 2.12
CA LEU A 191 -17.50 -7.57 1.17
C LEU A 191 -18.02 -6.82 -0.06
N ASN A 192 -19.24 -7.15 -0.54
CA ASN A 192 -19.83 -6.44 -1.68
C ASN A 192 -20.13 -4.98 -1.35
N ASP A 193 -20.55 -4.69 -0.13
CA ASP A 193 -20.78 -3.31 0.32
C ASP A 193 -19.47 -2.54 0.50
N LEU A 194 -18.44 -3.18 1.04
CA LEU A 194 -17.11 -2.59 1.15
C LEU A 194 -16.53 -2.24 -0.23
N TYR A 195 -16.56 -3.15 -1.20
CA TYR A 195 -16.11 -2.86 -2.56
C TYR A 195 -16.93 -1.74 -3.23
N ARG A 196 -18.23 -1.72 -3.04
CA ARG A 196 -19.09 -0.66 -3.58
C ARG A 196 -18.71 0.71 -3.02
N ARG A 197 -18.37 0.81 -1.74
CA ARG A 197 -17.89 2.06 -1.13
C ARG A 197 -16.54 2.49 -1.71
N GLU A 198 -15.63 1.56 -1.94
CA GLU A 198 -14.33 1.86 -2.55
C GLU A 198 -14.46 2.31 -4.01
N ILE A 199 -15.33 1.68 -4.81
CA ILE A 199 -15.63 2.14 -6.17
C ILE A 199 -16.21 3.57 -6.14
N GLY A 200 -17.11 3.87 -5.21
CA GLY A 200 -17.65 5.22 -5.05
C GLY A 200 -16.60 6.27 -4.69
N ARG A 201 -15.57 5.90 -3.93
CA ARG A 201 -14.45 6.82 -3.58
C ARG A 201 -13.44 6.98 -4.71
N ALA A 202 -13.27 5.99 -5.57
CA ALA A 202 -12.34 6.06 -6.69
C ALA A 202 -12.80 7.03 -7.81
N HIS A 203 -14.05 7.47 -7.79
CA HIS A 203 -14.65 8.38 -8.78
C HIS A 203 -14.90 9.81 -8.27
N VAL A 204 -14.41 10.17 -7.08
CA VAL A 204 -14.60 11.51 -6.52
C VAL A 204 -13.35 12.37 -6.70
#